data_b3bbd3be9c3a1624bca5191a7338e45d
#
_entry.id   b3bbd3be9c3a1624bca5191a7338e45d
#
_cell.length_a   1.000
_cell.length_b   1.000
_cell.length_c   1.000
_cell.angle_alpha   90.00
_cell.angle_beta   90.00
_cell.angle_gamma   90.00
#
_symmetry.space_group_name_H-M   'P 1'
#
loop_
_entity.id
_entity.type
_entity.pdbx_description
1 polymer ?
#
loop_
_entity_poly.entity_id
_entity_poly.type
_entity_poly.pdbx_seq_one_letter_code
_entity_poly.pdbx_strand_id
1 'polypeptide(L)'
;MKFICDQMLGTLAKWLRIMGYDTLYGDGDDSELIKIAVDEKRVLITRDRELHNRYEDSLLVEGTELENQIRGVMDSLDLRINMENALSRCTVCNTPVRKIRKDEVKGKVPPHAYETHDEFWICPDCKRIYWRGT
;
A
#
# COMPACT_ATOMS: atom_id res chain seq x y z
N MET A 1 -7.61 -0.71 -9.51
CA MET A 1 -7.20 0.70 -9.33
C MET A 1 -5.83 0.76 -8.71
N LYS A 2 -4.98 1.61 -9.24
CA LYS A 2 -3.59 1.75 -8.77
C LYS A 2 -3.35 3.19 -8.32
N PHE A 3 -2.46 3.35 -7.34
CA PHE A 3 -2.19 4.66 -6.74
C PHE A 3 -0.71 4.99 -6.76
N ILE A 4 -0.40 6.26 -6.66
CA ILE A 4 0.90 6.75 -6.27
C ILE A 4 0.70 7.89 -5.26
N CYS A 5 1.37 7.79 -4.12
CA CYS A 5 1.31 8.80 -3.07
C CYS A 5 2.59 9.64 -3.07
N ASP A 6 2.47 10.94 -2.81
CA ASP A 6 3.67 11.76 -2.66
C ASP A 6 4.37 11.46 -1.32
N GLN A 7 5.58 12.02 -1.15
CA GLN A 7 6.44 11.69 -0.02
C GLN A 7 5.84 12.01 1.34
N MET A 8 4.86 12.90 1.41
CA MET A 8 4.22 13.27 2.67
C MET A 8 3.19 12.24 3.14
N LEU A 9 2.85 11.28 2.29
CA LEU A 9 1.77 10.33 2.55
C LEU A 9 2.28 8.88 2.63
N GLY A 10 3.50 8.70 3.17
CA GLY A 10 4.09 7.35 3.29
C GLY A 10 3.25 6.40 4.12
N THR A 11 2.70 6.86 5.23
CA THR A 11 1.85 6.02 6.09
C THR A 11 0.55 5.64 5.39
N LEU A 12 -0.07 6.57 4.67
CA LEU A 12 -1.26 6.29 3.88
C LEU A 12 -0.95 5.24 2.80
N ALA A 13 0.18 5.39 2.10
CA ALA A 13 0.59 4.44 1.09
C ALA A 13 0.73 3.02 1.67
N LYS A 14 1.34 2.92 2.85
CA LYS A 14 1.48 1.63 3.54
C LYS A 14 0.12 0.99 3.80
N TRP A 15 -0.85 1.76 4.28
CA TRP A 15 -2.18 1.23 4.58
C TRP A 15 -2.95 0.84 3.33
N LEU A 16 -2.80 1.58 2.23
CA LEU A 16 -3.40 1.19 0.95
C LEU A 16 -2.84 -0.14 0.46
N ARG A 17 -1.53 -0.37 0.66
CA ARG A 17 -0.92 -1.67 0.34
C ARG A 17 -1.47 -2.79 1.22
N ILE A 18 -1.66 -2.53 2.51
CA ILE A 18 -2.28 -3.49 3.44
C ILE A 18 -3.67 -3.88 2.95
N MET A 19 -4.43 -2.91 2.43
CA MET A 19 -5.76 -3.16 1.89
C MET A 19 -5.75 -3.86 0.52
N GLY A 20 -4.58 -4.10 -0.05
CA GLY A 20 -4.43 -4.85 -1.29
C GLY A 20 -4.30 -4.00 -2.55
N TYR A 21 -4.19 -2.70 -2.42
CA TYR A 21 -4.07 -1.81 -3.58
C TYR A 21 -2.61 -1.60 -3.98
N ASP A 22 -2.36 -1.71 -5.28
CA ASP A 22 -1.06 -1.41 -5.87
C ASP A 22 -0.78 0.09 -5.68
N THR A 23 0.12 0.41 -4.78
CA THR A 23 0.38 1.78 -4.37
C THR A 23 1.87 2.06 -4.34
N LEU A 24 2.33 2.94 -5.23
CA LEU A 24 3.69 3.44 -5.19
C LEU A 24 3.79 4.60 -4.21
N TYR A 25 4.96 4.77 -3.65
CA TYR A 25 5.29 5.89 -2.79
C TYR A 25 6.50 6.60 -3.41
N GLY A 26 6.29 7.82 -3.86
CA GLY A 26 7.31 8.55 -4.59
C GLY A 26 7.94 9.64 -3.77
N ASP A 27 9.26 9.74 -3.86
CA ASP A 27 10.05 10.82 -3.25
C ASP A 27 10.69 11.72 -4.31
N GLY A 28 10.31 11.56 -5.56
CA GLY A 28 10.76 12.39 -6.65
C GLY A 28 10.06 13.75 -6.70
N ASP A 29 10.41 14.57 -7.66
CA ASP A 29 9.75 15.86 -7.84
C ASP A 29 8.34 15.66 -8.45
N ASP A 30 7.56 16.73 -8.47
CA ASP A 30 6.18 16.69 -8.93
C ASP A 30 6.06 16.19 -10.37
N SER A 31 6.99 16.60 -11.24
CA SER A 31 6.98 16.19 -12.64
C SER A 31 7.22 14.69 -12.80
N GLU A 32 8.12 14.13 -12.00
CA GLU A 32 8.39 12.69 -12.00
C GLU A 32 7.19 11.90 -11.51
N LEU A 33 6.52 12.37 -10.45
CA LEU A 33 5.33 11.72 -9.92
C LEU A 33 4.21 11.71 -10.95
N ILE A 34 3.98 12.83 -11.62
CA ILE A 34 2.96 12.94 -12.66
C ILE A 34 3.28 12.00 -13.82
N LYS A 35 4.55 11.94 -14.24
CA LYS A 35 4.95 11.05 -15.33
C LYS A 35 4.67 9.59 -15.01
N ILE A 36 5.02 9.14 -13.82
CA ILE A 36 4.73 7.77 -13.40
C ILE A 36 3.22 7.52 -13.37
N ALA A 37 2.46 8.47 -12.83
CA ALA A 37 1.02 8.35 -12.75
C ALA A 37 0.39 8.22 -14.13
N VAL A 38 0.83 9.01 -15.10
CA VAL A 38 0.34 8.95 -16.47
C VAL A 38 0.73 7.64 -17.14
N ASP A 39 2.02 7.29 -17.07
CA ASP A 39 2.55 6.11 -17.77
C ASP A 39 1.93 4.81 -17.26
N GLU A 40 1.68 4.74 -15.95
CA GLU A 40 1.15 3.54 -15.32
C GLU A 40 -0.35 3.61 -15.01
N LYS A 41 -0.99 4.70 -15.40
CA LYS A 41 -2.42 4.93 -15.16
C LYS A 41 -2.79 4.83 -13.69
N ARG A 42 -2.05 5.57 -12.86
CA ARG A 42 -2.27 5.61 -11.42
C ARG A 42 -3.01 6.87 -11.02
N VAL A 43 -3.83 6.75 -9.96
CA VAL A 43 -4.40 7.92 -9.30
C VAL A 43 -3.33 8.49 -8.38
N LEU A 44 -3.01 9.76 -8.53
CA LEU A 44 -2.05 10.46 -7.69
C LEU A 44 -2.76 10.97 -6.44
N ILE A 45 -2.26 10.60 -5.27
CA ILE A 45 -2.82 11.06 -3.99
C ILE A 45 -1.82 12.02 -3.37
N THR A 46 -2.26 13.22 -3.05
CA THR A 46 -1.39 14.29 -2.55
C THR A 46 -2.12 15.19 -1.56
N ARG A 47 -1.36 15.87 -0.72
CA ARG A 47 -1.84 16.96 0.12
C ARG A 47 -1.55 18.33 -0.51
N ASP A 48 -0.80 18.37 -1.59
CA ASP A 48 -0.39 19.60 -2.25
C ASP A 48 -1.41 20.00 -3.30
N ARG A 49 -2.06 21.15 -3.08
CA ARG A 49 -3.09 21.67 -4.00
C ARG A 49 -2.52 21.97 -5.38
N GLU A 50 -1.30 22.47 -5.43
CA GLU A 50 -0.66 22.79 -6.70
C GLU A 50 -0.42 21.54 -7.54
N LEU A 51 0.08 20.47 -6.92
CA LEU A 51 0.28 19.21 -7.59
C LEU A 51 -1.06 18.61 -8.04
N HIS A 52 -2.07 18.67 -7.19
CA HIS A 52 -3.42 18.21 -7.52
C HIS A 52 -3.97 18.95 -8.74
N ASN A 53 -3.74 20.25 -8.83
CA ASN A 53 -4.23 21.05 -9.95
C ASN A 53 -3.51 20.75 -11.27
N ARG A 54 -2.31 20.18 -11.22
CA ARG A 54 -1.51 19.86 -12.39
C ARG A 54 -1.86 18.53 -13.05
N TYR A 55 -2.60 17.67 -12.35
CA TYR A 55 -2.91 16.34 -12.86
C TYR A 55 -4.37 15.99 -12.57
N GLU A 56 -5.13 15.70 -13.62
CA GLU A 56 -6.57 15.47 -13.52
C GLU A 56 -6.91 14.24 -12.67
N ASP A 57 -6.20 13.13 -12.90
CA ASP A 57 -6.46 11.89 -12.16
C ASP A 57 -5.77 11.90 -10.80
N SER A 58 -6.03 12.93 -10.03
CA SER A 58 -5.45 13.08 -8.70
C SER A 58 -6.53 13.29 -7.65
N LEU A 59 -6.18 12.96 -6.43
CA LEU A 59 -7.05 13.15 -5.27
C LEU A 59 -6.30 13.98 -4.23
N LEU A 60 -6.92 15.06 -3.81
CA LEU A 60 -6.37 15.88 -2.73
C LEU A 60 -6.88 15.36 -1.40
N VAL A 61 -5.95 14.94 -0.52
CA VAL A 61 -6.27 14.52 0.83
C VAL A 61 -6.01 15.66 1.78
N GLU A 62 -6.95 15.92 2.66
CA GLU A 62 -6.82 16.99 3.63
C GLU A 62 -6.58 16.42 5.02
N GLY A 63 -5.91 17.21 5.85
CA GLY A 63 -5.62 16.84 7.23
C GLY A 63 -4.37 16.05 7.40
N THR A 64 -3.99 15.86 8.66
CA THR A 64 -2.75 15.16 9.05
C THR A 64 -3.02 13.81 9.69
N GLU A 65 -4.27 13.53 10.06
CA GLU A 65 -4.61 12.26 10.71
C GLU A 65 -4.87 11.18 9.68
N LEU A 66 -4.20 10.05 9.87
CA LEU A 66 -4.28 8.91 8.96
C LEU A 66 -5.73 8.43 8.77
N GLU A 67 -6.50 8.34 9.85
CA GLU A 67 -7.88 7.87 9.77
C GLU A 67 -8.71 8.73 8.81
N ASN A 68 -8.57 10.05 8.91
CA ASN A 68 -9.29 10.97 8.05
C ASN A 68 -8.81 10.88 6.60
N GLN A 69 -7.53 10.67 6.39
CA GLN A 69 -6.97 10.50 5.06
C GLN A 69 -7.49 9.22 4.41
N ILE A 70 -7.51 8.11 5.14
CA ILE A 70 -8.05 6.84 4.64
C ILE A 70 -9.52 6.99 4.30
N ARG A 71 -10.30 7.59 5.19
CA ARG A 71 -11.73 7.80 4.96
C ARG A 71 -11.97 8.65 3.71
N GLY A 72 -11.19 9.72 3.54
CA GLY A 72 -11.31 10.58 2.36
C GLY A 72 -11.03 9.83 1.06
N VAL A 73 -10.01 8.98 1.03
CA VAL A 73 -9.69 8.18 -0.15
C VAL A 73 -10.82 7.18 -0.44
N MET A 74 -11.26 6.46 0.59
CA MET A 74 -12.29 5.45 0.44
C MET A 74 -13.60 6.05 -0.08
N ASP A 75 -14.01 7.17 0.52
CA ASP A 75 -15.28 7.82 0.15
C ASP A 75 -15.20 8.45 -1.25
N SER A 76 -14.11 9.14 -1.56
CA SER A 76 -13.97 9.85 -2.83
C SER A 76 -13.91 8.92 -4.03
N LEU A 77 -13.33 7.73 -3.86
CA LEU A 77 -13.14 6.77 -4.94
C LEU A 77 -14.09 5.57 -4.82
N ASP A 78 -15.02 5.62 -3.86
CA ASP A 78 -15.97 4.54 -3.60
C ASP A 78 -15.27 3.20 -3.41
N LEU A 79 -14.18 3.20 -2.64
CA LEU A 79 -13.41 2.00 -2.37
C LEU A 79 -13.98 1.27 -1.16
N ARG A 80 -13.81 -0.04 -1.17
CA ARG A 80 -14.20 -0.90 -0.05
C ARG A 80 -13.05 -1.85 0.25
N ILE A 81 -12.95 -2.26 1.52
CA ILE A 81 -11.98 -3.26 1.91
C ILE A 81 -12.43 -4.60 1.35
N ASN A 82 -11.60 -5.17 0.47
CA ASN A 82 -11.84 -6.51 -0.06
C ASN A 82 -11.00 -7.49 0.75
N MET A 83 -11.66 -8.32 1.54
CA MET A 83 -10.97 -9.26 2.42
C MET A 83 -10.11 -10.27 1.67
N GLU A 84 -10.46 -10.58 0.42
CA GLU A 84 -9.65 -11.47 -0.40
C GLU A 84 -8.32 -10.85 -0.80
N ASN A 85 -8.31 -9.53 -1.03
CA ASN A 85 -7.13 -8.80 -1.46
C ASN A 85 -6.37 -8.17 -0.30
N ALA A 86 -6.99 -8.06 0.88
CA ALA A 86 -6.33 -7.52 2.06
C ALA A 86 -5.11 -8.38 2.40
N LEU A 87 -4.01 -7.71 2.76
CA LEU A 87 -2.74 -8.36 3.12
C LEU A 87 -2.10 -9.15 1.97
N SER A 88 -2.45 -8.85 0.72
CA SER A 88 -1.90 -9.53 -0.45
C SER A 88 -0.62 -8.89 -0.97
N ARG A 89 -0.20 -7.76 -0.41
CA ARG A 89 0.99 -7.04 -0.87
C ARG A 89 1.95 -6.73 0.27
N CYS A 90 3.24 -6.74 -0.06
CA CYS A 90 4.29 -6.29 0.87
C CYS A 90 4.12 -4.79 1.14
N THR A 91 4.12 -4.41 2.41
CA THR A 91 3.96 -3.00 2.79
C THR A 91 5.19 -2.15 2.46
N VAL A 92 6.34 -2.79 2.30
CA VAL A 92 7.60 -2.11 1.99
C VAL A 92 7.85 -2.02 0.49
N CYS A 93 7.64 -3.13 -0.22
CA CYS A 93 7.98 -3.23 -1.66
C CYS A 93 6.80 -3.00 -2.59
N ASN A 94 5.57 -3.04 -2.08
CA ASN A 94 4.34 -3.03 -2.89
C ASN A 94 4.18 -4.28 -3.77
N THR A 95 5.09 -5.22 -3.68
CA THR A 95 5.08 -6.46 -4.48
C THR A 95 4.04 -7.42 -3.93
N PRO A 96 3.27 -8.10 -4.79
CA PRO A 96 2.37 -9.15 -4.31
C PRO A 96 3.16 -10.24 -3.59
N VAL A 97 2.67 -10.64 -2.43
CA VAL A 97 3.31 -11.71 -1.67
C VAL A 97 2.84 -13.06 -2.20
N ARG A 98 3.67 -14.09 -2.04
CA ARG A 98 3.33 -15.45 -2.42
C ARG A 98 3.27 -16.35 -1.19
N LYS A 99 2.48 -17.40 -1.27
CA LYS A 99 2.35 -18.33 -0.16
C LYS A 99 3.65 -19.11 0.01
N ILE A 100 4.05 -19.34 1.25
CA ILE A 100 5.23 -20.11 1.62
C ILE A 100 4.83 -21.20 2.61
N ARG A 101 5.48 -22.35 2.56
CA ARG A 101 5.16 -23.45 3.45
C ARG A 101 5.59 -23.13 4.89
N LYS A 102 4.81 -23.59 5.85
CA LYS A 102 5.09 -23.37 7.26
C LYS A 102 6.47 -23.88 7.68
N ASP A 103 6.89 -25.03 7.18
CA ASP A 103 8.20 -25.58 7.53
C ASP A 103 9.37 -24.71 7.06
N GLU A 104 9.16 -23.90 6.01
CA GLU A 104 10.19 -22.99 5.50
C GLU A 104 10.34 -21.72 6.32
N VAL A 105 9.37 -21.38 7.16
CA VAL A 105 9.43 -20.16 7.98
C VAL A 105 9.91 -20.43 9.41
N LYS A 106 10.15 -21.68 9.77
CA LYS A 106 10.62 -22.03 11.11
C LYS A 106 11.94 -21.33 11.40
N GLY A 107 11.99 -20.62 12.53
CA GLY A 107 13.16 -19.84 12.90
C GLY A 107 13.26 -18.46 12.26
N LYS A 108 12.35 -18.15 11.32
CA LYS A 108 12.32 -16.86 10.63
C LYS A 108 11.20 -15.95 11.11
N VAL A 109 10.30 -16.48 11.93
CA VAL A 109 9.19 -15.73 12.53
C VAL A 109 9.23 -15.95 14.04
N PRO A 110 8.59 -15.06 14.82
CA PRO A 110 8.53 -15.29 16.28
C PRO A 110 7.89 -16.64 16.61
N PRO A 111 8.38 -17.36 17.62
CA PRO A 111 7.84 -18.68 17.97
C PRO A 111 6.32 -18.68 18.18
N HIS A 112 5.78 -17.64 18.79
CA HIS A 112 4.35 -17.53 19.01
C HIS A 112 3.59 -17.50 17.68
N ALA A 113 4.07 -16.74 16.72
CA ALA A 113 3.45 -16.67 15.39
C ALA A 113 3.51 -18.01 14.68
N TYR A 114 4.65 -18.69 14.77
CA TYR A 114 4.81 -20.03 14.18
C TYR A 114 3.84 -21.04 14.78
N GLU A 115 3.67 -21.01 16.09
CA GLU A 115 2.79 -21.96 16.79
C GLU A 115 1.30 -21.72 16.56
N THR A 116 0.92 -20.45 16.39
CA THR A 116 -0.51 -20.07 16.33
C THR A 116 -1.06 -19.91 14.92
N HIS A 117 -0.21 -19.89 13.90
CA HIS A 117 -0.62 -19.68 12.53
C HIS A 117 -0.17 -20.84 11.65
N ASP A 118 -1.02 -21.20 10.68
CA ASP A 118 -0.74 -22.26 9.72
C ASP A 118 -0.40 -21.73 8.34
N GLU A 119 -0.76 -20.48 8.05
CA GLU A 119 -0.54 -19.89 6.74
C GLU A 119 0.42 -18.71 6.81
N PHE A 120 1.40 -18.72 5.93
CA PHE A 120 2.40 -17.66 5.82
C PHE A 120 2.61 -17.27 4.38
N TRP A 121 3.00 -16.03 4.17
CA TRP A 121 3.31 -15.47 2.85
C TRP A 121 4.67 -14.78 2.91
N ILE A 122 5.34 -14.70 1.76
CA ILE A 122 6.66 -14.08 1.66
C ILE A 122 6.68 -13.10 0.50
N CYS A 123 7.32 -11.94 0.72
CA CYS A 123 7.63 -11.04 -0.37
C CYS A 123 8.82 -11.59 -1.16
N PRO A 124 8.68 -11.85 -2.46
CA PRO A 124 9.80 -12.38 -3.24
C PRO A 124 10.97 -11.40 -3.37
N ASP A 125 10.74 -10.10 -3.17
CA ASP A 125 11.78 -9.10 -3.31
C ASP A 125 12.59 -8.89 -2.04
N CYS A 126 11.93 -8.62 -0.91
CA CYS A 126 12.63 -8.33 0.35
C CYS A 126 12.67 -9.49 1.32
N LYS A 127 11.97 -10.57 1.02
CA LYS A 127 11.91 -11.79 1.84
C LYS A 127 11.21 -11.63 3.18
N ARG A 128 10.46 -10.54 3.39
CA ARG A 128 9.64 -10.38 4.59
C ARG A 128 8.54 -11.43 4.61
N ILE A 129 8.25 -11.93 5.78
CA ILE A 129 7.24 -12.97 5.98
C ILE A 129 6.03 -12.35 6.64
N TYR A 130 4.86 -12.71 6.14
CA TYR A 130 3.58 -12.18 6.62
C TYR A 130 2.66 -13.32 7.05
N TRP A 131 1.81 -13.04 8.03
CA TRP A 131 0.75 -13.93 8.46
C TRP A 131 -0.46 -13.07 8.83
N ARG A 132 -1.62 -13.68 8.92
CA ARG A 132 -2.86 -12.96 9.21
C ARG A 132 -3.23 -13.11 10.67
N GLY A 133 -3.68 -12.00 11.26
CA GLY A 133 -4.15 -11.96 12.61
C GLY A 133 -3.05 -11.80 13.64
N THR A 134 -3.44 -11.87 14.85
CA THR A 134 -2.57 -11.64 15.99
C THR A 134 -2.33 -12.92 16.77
#